data_d6c894a2616de5dc20577e7bcf18f7af
#
_entry.id   d6c894a2616de5dc20577e7bcf18f7af
#
_cell.length_a   1.000
_cell.length_b   1.000
_cell.length_c   1.000
_cell.angle_alpha   90.00
_cell.angle_beta   90.00
_cell.angle_gamma   90.00
#
_symmetry.space_group_name_H-M   'P 1'
#
loop_
_entity.id
_entity.type
_entity.pdbx_description
1 polymer ?
#
loop_
_entity_poly.entity_id
_entity_poly.type
_entity_poly.pdbx_seq_one_letter_code
_entity_poly.pdbx_strand_id
1 'polypeptide(L)'
;MKNRSKNKSKSRKNQDQWIYGYHAVIAALKNENRIKYRLIVDEGAKKKLDKEPNFQLPKELTPAIKEKNEIEKLFDHKVNHQGIALNVEKLPQLKLQDFINDFLGSEKSTIAILDQLEDSQNVGAIFRSAYGLGIDAIILTDNQSVSENNFIAKTAAGGLDKIPFTTVTNISSAIKILQENQFWVYGLDGSA
;
A
#
# COMPACT_ATOMS: atom_id res chain seq x y z
N MET A 1 -27.81 -7.78 25.53
CA MET A 1 -27.24 -6.91 24.48
C MET A 1 -25.82 -6.45 24.78
N LYS A 2 -24.88 -7.30 25.27
CA LYS A 2 -23.48 -6.89 25.63
C LYS A 2 -22.37 -7.62 24.90
N ASN A 3 -22.67 -8.45 23.87
CA ASN A 3 -21.63 -9.27 23.19
C ASN A 3 -21.24 -8.81 21.77
N ARG A 4 -21.86 -7.75 21.23
CA ARG A 4 -21.53 -7.27 19.87
C ARG A 4 -20.33 -6.32 19.80
N SER A 5 -19.97 -5.65 20.90
CA SER A 5 -18.86 -4.66 20.89
C SER A 5 -17.47 -5.29 21.06
N LYS A 6 -17.36 -6.43 21.76
CA LYS A 6 -16.07 -7.10 21.98
C LYS A 6 -15.55 -7.87 20.73
N ASN A 7 -16.45 -8.34 19.87
CA ASN A 7 -16.02 -9.02 18.61
C ASN A 7 -15.56 -8.03 17.54
N LYS A 8 -16.09 -6.79 17.51
CA LYS A 8 -15.61 -5.77 16.58
C LYS A 8 -14.19 -5.28 16.89
N SER A 9 -13.80 -5.28 18.18
CA SER A 9 -12.43 -4.85 18.56
C SER A 9 -11.36 -5.92 18.30
N LYS A 10 -11.72 -7.22 18.35
CA LYS A 10 -10.79 -8.31 18.05
C LYS A 10 -10.55 -8.50 16.55
N SER A 11 -11.57 -8.30 15.68
CA SER A 11 -11.40 -8.37 14.23
C SER A 11 -10.63 -7.16 13.67
N ARG A 12 -10.72 -5.98 14.30
CA ARG A 12 -9.95 -4.80 13.91
C ARG A 12 -8.45 -4.91 14.20
N LYS A 13 -8.05 -5.59 15.28
CA LYS A 13 -6.62 -5.72 15.65
C LYS A 13 -5.76 -6.50 14.66
N ASN A 14 -6.35 -7.27 13.74
CA ASN A 14 -5.62 -8.04 12.73
C ASN A 14 -5.50 -7.34 11.37
N GLN A 15 -6.03 -6.13 11.23
CA GLN A 15 -6.02 -5.39 9.96
C GLN A 15 -5.15 -4.13 10.00
N ASP A 16 -4.75 -3.67 11.18
CA ASP A 16 -3.89 -2.50 11.31
C ASP A 16 -2.40 -2.90 11.30
N GLN A 17 -1.61 -2.02 10.71
CA GLN A 17 -0.16 -2.17 10.62
C GLN A 17 0.54 -0.83 10.80
N TRP A 18 1.80 -0.87 11.25
CA TRP A 18 2.67 0.28 11.24
C TRP A 18 3.44 0.36 9.92
N ILE A 19 3.28 1.44 9.19
CA ILE A 19 4.15 1.78 8.07
C ILE A 19 5.16 2.85 8.50
N TYR A 20 6.32 2.87 7.86
CA TYR A 20 7.42 3.78 8.21
C TYR A 20 8.17 4.30 6.98
N GLY A 21 8.95 5.35 7.20
CA GLY A 21 9.70 6.04 6.18
C GLY A 21 8.92 7.17 5.54
N TYR A 22 9.61 8.30 5.35
CA TYR A 22 8.98 9.58 5.06
C TYR A 22 8.04 9.53 3.84
N HIS A 23 8.53 9.07 2.70
CA HIS A 23 7.71 9.04 1.46
C HIS A 23 6.52 8.09 1.54
N ALA A 24 6.68 6.92 2.17
CA ALA A 24 5.59 5.97 2.37
C ALA A 24 4.51 6.58 3.26
N VAL A 25 4.90 7.20 4.38
CA VAL A 25 3.96 7.82 5.32
C VAL A 25 3.26 9.03 4.69
N ILE A 26 3.98 9.89 3.95
CA ILE A 26 3.34 11.03 3.25
C ILE A 26 2.32 10.55 2.21
N ALA A 27 2.64 9.52 1.43
CA ALA A 27 1.70 8.99 0.46
C ALA A 27 0.43 8.42 1.13
N ALA A 28 0.61 7.66 2.22
CA ALA A 28 -0.51 7.13 3.00
C ALA A 28 -1.35 8.24 3.67
N LEU A 29 -0.71 9.31 4.15
CA LEU A 29 -1.41 10.47 4.70
C LEU A 29 -2.24 11.21 3.64
N LYS A 30 -1.76 11.29 2.40
CA LYS A 30 -2.44 11.91 1.25
C LYS A 30 -3.53 11.00 0.64
N ASN A 31 -3.49 9.69 0.90
CA ASN A 31 -4.47 8.74 0.37
C ASN A 31 -5.77 8.80 1.18
N GLU A 32 -6.83 9.35 0.61
CA GLU A 32 -8.15 9.50 1.26
C GLU A 32 -8.81 8.14 1.56
N ASN A 33 -8.53 7.12 0.76
CA ASN A 33 -9.07 5.78 0.93
C ASN A 33 -8.39 4.98 2.06
N ARG A 34 -7.29 5.50 2.63
CA ARG A 34 -6.57 4.82 3.72
C ARG A 34 -7.09 5.28 5.07
N ILE A 35 -7.51 4.34 5.91
CA ILE A 35 -7.86 4.62 7.30
C ILE A 35 -6.57 4.76 8.12
N LYS A 36 -6.44 5.88 8.83
CA LYS A 36 -5.26 6.27 9.61
C LYS A 36 -5.64 6.36 11.09
N TYR A 37 -4.84 5.75 11.96
CA TYR A 37 -5.15 5.67 13.39
C TYR A 37 -4.24 6.54 14.24
N ARG A 38 -2.91 6.44 14.05
CA ARG A 38 -1.92 7.12 14.89
C ARG A 38 -0.69 7.51 14.07
N LEU A 39 -0.27 8.75 14.20
CA LEU A 39 0.98 9.27 13.64
C LEU A 39 1.97 9.52 14.76
N ILE A 40 3.17 8.96 14.65
CA ILE A 40 4.28 9.19 15.57
C ILE A 40 5.45 9.75 14.78
N VAL A 41 6.04 10.84 15.30
CA VAL A 41 7.16 11.53 14.64
C VAL A 41 8.22 11.92 15.67
N ASP A 42 9.48 11.98 15.25
CA ASP A 42 10.48 12.72 16.00
C ASP A 42 10.44 14.22 15.64
N GLU A 43 11.18 15.05 16.38
CA GLU A 43 11.24 16.49 16.16
C GLU A 43 11.73 16.85 14.73
N GLY A 44 12.67 16.07 14.18
CA GLY A 44 13.19 16.29 12.83
C GLY A 44 12.15 16.00 11.75
N ALA A 45 11.48 14.87 11.86
CA ALA A 45 10.42 14.47 10.95
C ALA A 45 9.20 15.41 11.06
N LYS A 46 8.88 15.88 12.29
CA LYS A 46 7.81 16.89 12.49
C LYS A 46 8.10 18.18 11.72
N LYS A 47 9.30 18.73 11.88
CA LYS A 47 9.71 19.94 11.16
C LYS A 47 9.68 19.76 9.64
N LYS A 48 10.02 18.57 9.15
CA LYS A 48 9.97 18.24 7.73
C LYS A 48 8.51 18.13 7.25
N LEU A 49 7.65 17.48 8.05
CA LEU A 49 6.23 17.34 7.76
C LEU A 49 5.50 18.68 7.67
N ASP A 50 5.82 19.62 8.57
CA ASP A 50 5.24 20.97 8.58
C ASP A 50 5.63 21.80 7.36
N LYS A 51 6.73 21.43 6.68
CA LYS A 51 7.22 22.07 5.45
C LYS A 51 6.85 21.32 4.18
N GLU A 52 6.09 20.20 4.30
CA GLU A 52 5.72 19.41 3.14
C GLU A 52 4.82 20.22 2.20
N PRO A 53 5.22 20.46 0.94
CA PRO A 53 4.47 21.32 0.03
C PRO A 53 3.11 20.70 -0.32
N ASN A 54 2.09 21.56 -0.40
CA ASN A 54 0.71 21.16 -0.77
C ASN A 54 0.16 20.02 0.08
N PHE A 55 0.50 19.99 1.37
CA PHE A 55 0.03 19.00 2.31
C PHE A 55 -0.46 19.64 3.60
N GLN A 56 -1.64 19.23 4.03
CA GLN A 56 -2.19 19.52 5.34
C GLN A 56 -2.51 18.21 6.04
N LEU A 57 -2.09 18.11 7.30
CA LEU A 57 -2.38 16.95 8.10
C LEU A 57 -3.90 16.83 8.33
N PRO A 58 -4.51 15.64 8.20
CA PRO A 58 -5.91 15.42 8.56
C PRO A 58 -6.20 15.93 9.97
N LYS A 59 -7.31 16.68 10.15
CA LYS A 59 -7.66 17.34 11.43
C LYS A 59 -7.78 16.36 12.59
N GLU A 60 -8.18 15.14 12.29
CA GLU A 60 -8.40 14.06 13.27
C GLU A 60 -7.10 13.41 13.73
N LEU A 61 -5.97 13.70 13.05
CA LEU A 61 -4.70 13.01 13.27
C LEU A 61 -3.67 13.96 13.89
N THR A 62 -3.57 13.96 15.21
CA THR A 62 -2.54 14.72 15.93
C THR A 62 -1.26 13.90 16.04
N PRO A 63 -0.10 14.41 15.55
CA PRO A 63 1.17 13.71 15.67
C PRO A 63 1.62 13.61 17.12
N ALA A 64 1.98 12.42 17.58
CA ALA A 64 2.66 12.21 18.85
C ALA A 64 4.17 12.35 18.64
N ILE A 65 4.80 13.32 19.32
CA ILE A 65 6.25 13.50 19.26
C ILE A 65 6.91 12.49 20.19
N LYS A 66 7.85 11.71 19.66
CA LYS A 66 8.56 10.65 20.35
C LYS A 66 10.03 10.63 19.94
N GLU A 67 10.89 10.09 20.83
CA GLU A 67 12.28 9.84 20.49
C GLU A 67 12.44 8.66 19.50
N LYS A 68 13.54 8.65 18.75
CA LYS A 68 13.83 7.60 17.75
C LYS A 68 13.77 6.18 18.32
N ASN A 69 14.32 6.00 19.52
CA ASN A 69 14.30 4.72 20.22
C ASN A 69 12.89 4.24 20.61
N GLU A 70 11.96 5.16 20.83
CA GLU A 70 10.53 4.83 21.09
C GLU A 70 9.83 4.42 19.80
N ILE A 71 10.18 5.04 18.66
CA ILE A 71 9.67 4.67 17.35
C ILE A 71 10.18 3.29 16.93
N GLU A 72 11.47 2.99 17.18
CA GLU A 72 12.04 1.68 16.88
C GLU A 72 11.30 0.53 17.59
N LYS A 73 10.81 0.75 18.82
CA LYS A 73 10.06 -0.25 19.61
C LYS A 73 8.71 -0.64 19.01
N LEU A 74 8.24 0.06 17.97
CA LEU A 74 7.01 -0.30 17.26
C LEU A 74 7.23 -1.46 16.27
N PHE A 75 8.48 -1.84 16.04
CA PHE A 75 8.87 -2.83 15.04
C PHE A 75 9.63 -3.97 15.71
N ASP A 76 9.39 -5.20 15.28
CA ASP A 76 10.02 -6.40 15.81
C ASP A 76 11.51 -6.51 15.44
N HIS A 77 11.98 -5.68 14.50
CA HIS A 77 13.35 -5.66 14.02
C HIS A 77 13.79 -4.21 13.74
N LYS A 78 15.11 -4.01 13.68
CA LYS A 78 15.67 -2.69 13.38
C LYS A 78 15.29 -2.24 11.97
N VAL A 79 14.65 -1.08 11.88
CA VAL A 79 14.19 -0.49 10.61
C VAL A 79 14.70 0.95 10.45
N ASN A 80 14.90 1.38 9.22
CA ASN A 80 15.19 2.79 8.94
C ASN A 80 13.88 3.57 8.82
N HIS A 81 13.28 3.92 9.96
CA HIS A 81 11.98 4.63 10.03
C HIS A 81 12.06 6.12 9.71
N GLN A 82 13.26 6.71 9.62
CA GLN A 82 13.46 8.14 9.28
C GLN A 82 12.71 9.11 10.22
N GLY A 83 12.53 8.73 11.48
CA GLY A 83 11.84 9.53 12.50
C GLY A 83 10.31 9.57 12.37
N ILE A 84 9.69 8.74 11.54
CA ILE A 84 8.25 8.77 11.31
C ILE A 84 7.65 7.38 11.16
N ALA A 85 6.50 7.15 11.79
CA ALA A 85 5.69 5.94 11.68
C ALA A 85 4.20 6.30 11.71
N LEU A 86 3.40 5.60 10.91
CA LEU A 86 1.95 5.77 10.82
C LEU A 86 1.26 4.42 10.98
N ASN A 87 0.35 4.33 11.94
CA ASN A 87 -0.52 3.18 12.10
C ASN A 87 -1.74 3.34 11.19
N VAL A 88 -1.96 2.36 10.33
CA VAL A 88 -2.99 2.39 9.27
C VAL A 88 -3.70 1.05 9.17
N GLU A 89 -4.91 1.07 8.64
CA GLU A 89 -5.55 -0.13 8.12
C GLU A 89 -4.92 -0.53 6.79
N LYS A 90 -4.85 -1.84 6.50
CA LYS A 90 -4.44 -2.32 5.17
C LYS A 90 -5.38 -1.78 4.11
N LEU A 91 -4.87 -1.55 2.91
CA LEU A 91 -5.68 -1.11 1.79
C LEU A 91 -6.77 -2.15 1.47
N PRO A 92 -7.98 -1.71 1.14
CA PRO A 92 -9.06 -2.63 0.78
C PRO A 92 -8.69 -3.41 -0.48
N GLN A 93 -8.93 -4.72 -0.44
CA GLN A 93 -8.75 -5.58 -1.62
C GLN A 93 -10.09 -5.73 -2.32
N LEU A 94 -10.18 -5.26 -3.56
CA LEU A 94 -11.35 -5.44 -4.41
C LEU A 94 -11.31 -6.81 -5.08
N LYS A 95 -12.47 -7.36 -5.41
CA LYS A 95 -12.53 -8.50 -6.32
C LYS A 95 -12.08 -8.06 -7.71
N LEU A 96 -11.44 -8.96 -8.46
CA LEU A 96 -10.87 -8.63 -9.76
C LEU A 96 -11.90 -7.97 -10.71
N GLN A 97 -13.14 -8.45 -10.74
CA GLN A 97 -14.16 -7.88 -11.61
C GLN A 97 -14.51 -6.43 -11.23
N ASP A 98 -14.69 -6.17 -9.93
CA ASP A 98 -14.98 -4.81 -9.44
C ASP A 98 -13.78 -3.89 -9.71
N PHE A 99 -12.56 -4.41 -9.52
CA PHE A 99 -11.32 -3.69 -9.80
C PHE A 99 -11.16 -3.31 -11.27
N ILE A 100 -11.46 -4.23 -12.20
CA ILE A 100 -11.36 -3.97 -13.65
C ILE A 100 -12.39 -2.92 -14.09
N ASN A 101 -13.58 -2.91 -13.48
CA ASN A 101 -14.63 -1.96 -13.84
C ASN A 101 -14.17 -0.49 -13.71
N ASP A 102 -13.25 -0.19 -12.79
CA ASP A 102 -12.69 1.15 -12.62
C ASP A 102 -11.86 1.61 -13.84
N PHE A 103 -11.44 0.67 -14.69
CA PHE A 103 -10.62 0.92 -15.89
C PHE A 103 -11.36 0.73 -17.20
N LEU A 104 -12.63 0.26 -17.16
CA LEU A 104 -13.47 0.12 -18.35
C LEU A 104 -13.91 1.49 -18.88
N GLY A 105 -13.79 1.69 -20.18
CA GLY A 105 -14.19 2.96 -20.82
C GLY A 105 -13.10 4.03 -20.80
N SER A 106 -11.95 3.77 -20.19
CA SER A 106 -10.74 4.57 -20.38
C SER A 106 -10.14 4.27 -21.76
N GLU A 107 -9.78 5.32 -22.52
CA GLU A 107 -9.18 5.14 -23.85
C GLU A 107 -7.83 4.39 -23.80
N LYS A 108 -7.11 4.50 -22.67
CA LYS A 108 -5.83 3.82 -22.46
C LYS A 108 -5.67 3.51 -20.97
N SER A 109 -5.60 2.24 -20.63
CA SER A 109 -5.23 1.78 -19.29
C SER A 109 -4.16 0.71 -19.39
N THR A 110 -3.11 0.85 -18.62
CA THR A 110 -2.01 -0.10 -18.55
C THR A 110 -2.01 -0.79 -17.18
N ILE A 111 -2.25 -2.10 -17.17
CA ILE A 111 -2.29 -2.92 -15.97
C ILE A 111 -1.08 -3.85 -15.98
N ALA A 112 -0.26 -3.80 -14.94
CA ALA A 112 0.84 -4.75 -14.76
C ALA A 112 0.35 -5.97 -13.99
N ILE A 113 0.66 -7.18 -14.49
CA ILE A 113 0.39 -8.44 -13.80
C ILE A 113 1.72 -9.01 -13.33
N LEU A 114 1.83 -9.26 -12.03
CA LEU A 114 3.05 -9.77 -11.40
C LEU A 114 2.82 -11.22 -10.96
N ASP A 115 3.54 -12.13 -11.59
CA ASP A 115 3.49 -13.55 -11.30
C ASP A 115 4.66 -14.01 -10.45
N GLN A 116 4.41 -14.87 -9.48
CA GLN A 116 5.40 -15.60 -8.67
C GLN A 116 6.48 -14.71 -8.02
N LEU A 117 6.14 -13.49 -7.64
CA LEU A 117 7.06 -12.64 -6.88
C LEU A 117 7.02 -13.02 -5.39
N GLU A 118 8.13 -13.51 -4.87
CA GLU A 118 8.28 -13.91 -3.46
C GLU A 118 8.93 -12.82 -2.61
N ASP A 119 9.77 -12.00 -3.21
CA ASP A 119 10.52 -10.96 -2.51
C ASP A 119 9.73 -9.66 -2.40
N SER A 120 9.41 -9.28 -1.18
CA SER A 120 8.74 -8.01 -0.85
C SER A 120 9.53 -6.77 -1.32
N GLN A 121 10.88 -6.85 -1.44
CA GLN A 121 11.68 -5.75 -1.98
C GLN A 121 11.39 -5.54 -3.46
N ASN A 122 11.35 -6.63 -4.22
CA ASN A 122 11.07 -6.57 -5.66
C ASN A 122 9.65 -6.03 -5.91
N VAL A 123 8.68 -6.50 -5.13
CA VAL A 123 7.30 -5.99 -5.23
C VAL A 123 7.26 -4.48 -4.95
N GLY A 124 7.86 -4.02 -3.86
CA GLY A 124 7.92 -2.59 -3.54
C GLY A 124 8.65 -1.78 -4.63
N ALA A 125 9.76 -2.28 -5.16
CA ALA A 125 10.49 -1.63 -6.25
C ALA A 125 9.65 -1.52 -7.53
N ILE A 126 8.85 -2.55 -7.84
CA ILE A 126 7.94 -2.53 -8.98
C ILE A 126 6.84 -1.48 -8.78
N PHE A 127 6.20 -1.41 -7.61
CA PHE A 127 5.22 -0.34 -7.31
C PHE A 127 5.82 1.05 -7.51
N ARG A 128 7.04 1.26 -7.05
CA ARG A 128 7.75 2.53 -7.23
C ARG A 128 7.99 2.83 -8.71
N SER A 129 8.49 1.86 -9.49
CA SER A 129 8.76 2.03 -10.91
C SER A 129 7.48 2.20 -11.72
N ALA A 130 6.46 1.41 -11.43
CA ALA A 130 5.14 1.48 -12.05
C ALA A 130 4.53 2.88 -11.89
N TYR A 131 4.60 3.45 -10.68
CA TYR A 131 4.14 4.82 -10.45
C TYR A 131 4.92 5.83 -11.30
N GLY A 132 6.25 5.70 -11.40
CA GLY A 132 7.09 6.59 -12.21
C GLY A 132 6.87 6.45 -13.72
N LEU A 133 6.43 5.29 -14.18
CA LEU A 133 6.17 4.99 -15.59
C LEU A 133 4.70 5.20 -16.01
N GLY A 134 3.84 5.60 -15.08
CA GLY A 134 2.42 5.84 -15.39
C GLY A 134 1.60 4.56 -15.59
N ILE A 135 1.96 3.46 -14.92
CA ILE A 135 1.12 2.25 -14.85
C ILE A 135 -0.10 2.58 -13.99
N ASP A 136 -1.28 2.26 -14.50
CA ASP A 136 -2.56 2.63 -13.86
C ASP A 136 -2.95 1.69 -12.74
N ALA A 137 -2.59 0.40 -12.84
CA ALA A 137 -2.97 -0.60 -11.84
C ALA A 137 -2.01 -1.80 -11.81
N ILE A 138 -2.04 -2.55 -10.69
CA ILE A 138 -1.25 -3.76 -10.51
C ILE A 138 -2.14 -4.93 -10.07
N ILE A 139 -1.96 -6.10 -10.68
CA ILE A 139 -2.54 -7.37 -10.25
C ILE A 139 -1.41 -8.27 -9.74
N LEU A 140 -1.56 -8.81 -8.53
CA LEU A 140 -0.60 -9.70 -7.88
C LEU A 140 -1.19 -11.10 -7.72
N THR A 141 -0.34 -12.12 -7.66
CA THR A 141 -0.77 -13.42 -7.11
C THR A 141 -0.95 -13.33 -5.60
N ASP A 142 -1.98 -14.01 -5.08
CA ASP A 142 -2.23 -14.15 -3.65
C ASP A 142 -1.20 -15.09 -3.02
N ASN A 143 0.00 -14.59 -2.84
CA ASN A 143 1.06 -15.27 -2.09
C ASN A 143 1.11 -14.64 -0.69
N GLN A 144 0.98 -15.43 0.36
CA GLN A 144 0.98 -14.94 1.76
C GLN A 144 2.24 -14.12 2.10
N SER A 145 3.35 -14.37 1.43
CA SER A 145 4.61 -13.61 1.57
C SER A 145 4.54 -12.19 0.99
N VAL A 146 3.60 -11.94 0.07
CA VAL A 146 3.50 -10.67 -0.70
C VAL A 146 2.28 -9.84 -0.30
N SER A 147 1.57 -10.23 0.77
CA SER A 147 0.51 -9.39 1.31
C SER A 147 1.04 -8.02 1.73
N GLU A 148 0.22 -6.97 1.60
CA GLU A 148 0.61 -5.62 2.06
C GLU A 148 1.26 -5.67 3.43
N ASN A 149 2.50 -5.23 3.51
CA ASN A 149 3.27 -5.15 4.74
C ASN A 149 4.09 -3.85 4.78
N ASN A 150 4.64 -3.54 5.96
CA ASN A 150 5.42 -2.33 6.19
C ASN A 150 6.67 -2.24 5.32
N PHE A 151 7.22 -3.37 4.91
CA PHE A 151 8.43 -3.45 4.11
C PHE A 151 8.15 -3.08 2.64
N ILE A 152 7.06 -3.61 2.06
CA ILE A 152 6.59 -3.22 0.72
C ILE A 152 6.25 -1.73 0.70
N ALA A 153 5.51 -1.23 1.70
CA ALA A 153 5.15 0.18 1.80
C ALA A 153 6.40 1.08 1.80
N LYS A 154 7.44 0.70 2.56
CA LYS A 154 8.71 1.43 2.61
C LYS A 154 9.45 1.42 1.27
N THR A 155 9.58 0.25 0.64
CA THR A 155 10.35 0.08 -0.60
C THR A 155 9.64 0.72 -1.79
N ALA A 156 8.32 0.67 -1.81
CA ALA A 156 7.48 1.33 -2.80
C ALA A 156 7.57 2.87 -2.76
N ALA A 157 8.15 3.44 -1.70
CA ALA A 157 8.36 4.89 -1.55
C ALA A 157 7.10 5.73 -1.83
N GLY A 158 5.93 5.20 -1.46
CA GLY A 158 4.62 5.81 -1.67
C GLY A 158 3.85 5.30 -2.89
N GLY A 159 4.45 4.52 -3.78
CA GLY A 159 3.77 3.93 -4.94
C GLY A 159 2.59 3.03 -4.53
N LEU A 160 2.72 2.32 -3.41
CA LEU A 160 1.67 1.44 -2.88
C LEU A 160 0.35 2.19 -2.58
N ASP A 161 0.43 3.42 -2.12
CA ASP A 161 -0.75 4.25 -1.81
C ASP A 161 -1.26 5.06 -3.01
N LYS A 162 -0.57 4.99 -4.14
CA LYS A 162 -0.88 5.77 -5.35
C LYS A 162 -1.37 4.92 -6.51
N ILE A 163 -0.94 3.65 -6.57
CA ILE A 163 -1.38 2.72 -7.60
C ILE A 163 -2.38 1.76 -6.99
N PRO A 164 -3.62 1.72 -7.48
CA PRO A 164 -4.58 0.70 -7.08
C PRO A 164 -4.06 -0.69 -7.45
N PHE A 165 -4.30 -1.66 -6.58
CA PHE A 165 -3.89 -3.04 -6.82
C PHE A 165 -4.91 -4.03 -6.26
N THR A 166 -4.90 -5.22 -6.83
CA THR A 166 -5.67 -6.36 -6.32
C THR A 166 -4.85 -7.63 -6.35
N THR A 167 -5.30 -8.65 -5.60
CA THR A 167 -4.67 -9.97 -5.58
C THR A 167 -5.60 -11.01 -6.19
N VAL A 168 -5.02 -11.98 -6.90
CA VAL A 168 -5.73 -13.09 -7.51
C VAL A 168 -5.05 -14.41 -7.17
N THR A 169 -5.83 -15.46 -7.01
CA THR A 169 -5.30 -16.81 -6.76
C THR A 169 -4.80 -17.48 -8.03
N ASN A 170 -5.31 -17.07 -9.20
CA ASN A 170 -4.98 -17.68 -10.48
C ASN A 170 -4.85 -16.62 -11.58
N ILE A 171 -3.62 -16.41 -12.04
CA ILE A 171 -3.31 -15.44 -13.11
C ILE A 171 -3.94 -15.83 -14.45
N SER A 172 -3.96 -17.11 -14.81
CA SER A 172 -4.57 -17.54 -16.07
C SER A 172 -6.06 -17.21 -16.14
N SER A 173 -6.76 -17.34 -15.02
CA SER A 173 -8.15 -16.92 -14.92
C SER A 173 -8.30 -15.40 -14.98
N ALA A 174 -7.39 -14.66 -14.34
CA ALA A 174 -7.39 -13.20 -14.39
C ALA A 174 -7.14 -12.68 -15.81
N ILE A 175 -6.21 -13.28 -16.54
CA ILE A 175 -5.93 -12.96 -17.95
C ILE A 175 -7.18 -13.17 -18.81
N LYS A 176 -7.90 -14.28 -18.66
CA LYS A 176 -9.16 -14.54 -19.40
C LYS A 176 -10.19 -13.44 -19.14
N ILE A 177 -10.39 -13.08 -17.87
CA ILE A 177 -11.33 -12.00 -17.51
C ILE A 177 -10.90 -10.67 -18.15
N LEU A 178 -9.61 -10.34 -18.15
CA LEU A 178 -9.11 -9.14 -18.81
C LEU A 178 -9.36 -9.17 -20.31
N GLN A 179 -9.09 -10.28 -20.99
CA GLN A 179 -9.34 -10.47 -22.42
C GLN A 179 -10.84 -10.36 -22.77
N GLU A 180 -11.71 -10.94 -21.94
CA GLU A 180 -13.19 -10.80 -22.07
C GLU A 180 -13.65 -9.34 -21.92
N ASN A 181 -12.89 -8.52 -21.19
CA ASN A 181 -13.10 -7.08 -21.05
C ASN A 181 -12.25 -6.25 -22.01
N GLN A 182 -11.81 -6.84 -23.15
CA GLN A 182 -11.13 -6.17 -24.27
C GLN A 182 -9.71 -5.64 -23.96
N PHE A 183 -9.05 -6.13 -22.90
CA PHE A 183 -7.64 -5.85 -22.66
C PHE A 183 -6.75 -6.72 -23.55
N TRP A 184 -5.76 -6.12 -24.18
CA TRP A 184 -4.66 -6.83 -24.84
C TRP A 184 -3.63 -7.26 -23.78
N VAL A 185 -3.19 -8.51 -23.85
CA VAL A 185 -2.25 -9.07 -22.88
C VAL A 185 -0.94 -9.42 -23.57
N TYR A 186 0.16 -8.90 -23.03
CA TYR A 186 1.52 -9.16 -23.47
C TYR A 186 2.29 -9.83 -22.34
N GLY A 187 2.99 -10.92 -22.63
CA GLY A 187 3.92 -11.58 -21.72
C GLY A 187 5.34 -11.05 -21.89
N LEU A 188 6.03 -10.86 -20.78
CA LEU A 188 7.48 -10.58 -20.77
C LEU A 188 8.18 -11.81 -20.19
N ASP A 189 9.11 -12.38 -20.96
CA ASP A 189 9.91 -13.54 -20.58
C ASP A 189 11.38 -13.21 -20.79
N GLY A 190 12.23 -13.54 -19.80
CA GLY A 190 13.66 -13.30 -19.88
C GLY A 190 14.42 -14.19 -20.88
N SER A 191 13.74 -15.20 -21.45
CA SER A 191 14.27 -16.09 -22.47
C SER A 191 13.88 -15.71 -23.90
N ALA A 192 13.13 -14.62 -24.08
CA ALA A 192 12.64 -14.15 -25.37
C ALA A 192 13.69 -13.34 -26.14
#